data_c733bb3613f40653c2a383976faa76cf
#
_entry.id   c733bb3613f40653c2a383976faa76cf
#
_cell.length_a   1.000
_cell.length_b   1.000
_cell.length_c   1.000
_cell.angle_alpha   90.00
_cell.angle_beta   90.00
_cell.angle_gamma   90.00
#
_symmetry.space_group_name_H-M   'P 1'
#
loop_
_entity.id
_entity.type
_entity.pdbx_description
1 polymer ?
#
loop_
_entity_poly.entity_id
_entity_poly.type
_entity_poly.pdbx_seq_one_letter_code
_entity_poly.pdbx_strand_id
1 'polypeptide(L)'
;MATLHAPTSAPAGVTPGTTRTAAILGIASYVPPEIITNAHLEALVDTSDAWILERTGIRERRKVSSGMTTSMMAAEAGRRAMAAAGVDSVDALIVATVSPDSPLPSTACLVQRRMGLGGIPAFDIAAACAGFVYGVAVGRGLIVSSGMSRVLVIAGDALTSLIDYKDRSTCVLFGDGAGAAVLGVSDSGGIEGVQWGADGAEADLIYYGPKAGEEDSENGLRMYGKGTFRLGVERMAEAARSVCAEAGWALEDVTLLVPHQANLRIIEAVAKRLNLPLDRVVINIDRYGNTSGASIPIALTEAAETGRLRQGDRVVCIAFGSGVVWGGLALRWTAPTR
;
A
#
# COMPACT_ATOMS: atom_id res chain seq x y z
N MET A 1 18.56 29.83 17.98
CA MET A 1 17.37 29.75 18.82
C MET A 1 16.17 29.55 17.92
N ALA A 2 15.65 28.34 17.87
CA ALA A 2 14.45 28.04 17.10
C ALA A 2 13.24 28.43 17.94
N THR A 3 12.41 29.30 17.44
CA THR A 3 11.13 29.69 18.05
C THR A 3 10.22 28.47 18.07
N LEU A 4 9.94 27.96 19.27
CA LEU A 4 8.89 26.99 19.51
C LEU A 4 7.55 27.62 19.12
N HIS A 5 6.92 27.12 18.05
CA HIS A 5 5.54 27.47 17.74
C HIS A 5 4.64 26.89 18.86
N ALA A 6 3.79 27.74 19.42
CA ALA A 6 2.77 27.33 20.37
C ALA A 6 1.80 26.32 19.72
N PRO A 7 1.29 25.33 20.46
CA PRO A 7 0.33 24.38 19.92
C PRO A 7 -0.93 25.12 19.47
N THR A 8 -1.34 24.87 18.25
CA THR A 8 -2.65 25.30 17.72
C THR A 8 -3.76 24.72 18.60
N SER A 9 -4.80 25.54 18.82
CA SER A 9 -5.99 25.27 19.65
C SER A 9 -6.52 23.85 19.52
N ALA A 10 -6.98 23.28 20.65
CA ALA A 10 -7.66 21.99 20.71
C ALA A 10 -8.80 21.93 19.66
N PRO A 11 -9.01 20.76 19.01
CA PRO A 11 -10.06 20.61 18.02
C PRO A 11 -11.44 20.87 18.67
N ALA A 12 -12.28 21.62 17.95
CA ALA A 12 -13.65 21.90 18.37
C ALA A 12 -14.41 20.59 18.63
N GLY A 13 -15.11 20.51 19.75
CA GLY A 13 -15.83 19.31 20.19
C GLY A 13 -16.76 18.80 19.10
N VAL A 14 -16.78 17.47 18.93
CA VAL A 14 -17.67 16.74 18.02
C VAL A 14 -19.12 17.01 18.45
N THR A 15 -19.88 17.68 17.62
CA THR A 15 -21.33 17.86 17.81
C THR A 15 -22.00 16.49 17.64
N PRO A 16 -22.78 15.98 18.60
CA PRO A 16 -23.51 14.72 18.44
C PRO A 16 -24.56 14.88 17.34
N GLY A 17 -24.45 14.08 16.26
CA GLY A 17 -25.52 14.01 15.25
C GLY A 17 -25.11 13.90 13.79
N THR A 18 -23.89 14.23 13.40
CA THR A 18 -23.42 14.00 12.03
C THR A 18 -22.44 12.83 12.01
N THR A 19 -22.78 11.76 11.32
CA THR A 19 -21.86 10.65 11.04
C THR A 19 -20.75 11.19 10.14
N ARG A 20 -19.60 11.56 10.73
CA ARG A 20 -18.43 11.94 9.94
C ARG A 20 -17.97 10.73 9.14
N THR A 21 -17.84 10.87 7.85
CA THR A 21 -17.21 9.88 6.97
C THR A 21 -15.85 10.38 6.52
N ALA A 22 -14.98 9.47 6.15
CA ALA A 22 -13.68 9.80 5.58
C ALA A 22 -13.62 9.35 4.12
N ALA A 23 -12.97 10.16 3.28
CA ALA A 23 -12.78 9.85 1.87
C ALA A 23 -11.34 10.11 1.44
N ILE A 24 -10.93 9.56 0.31
CA ILE A 24 -9.69 9.93 -0.36
C ILE A 24 -9.93 11.24 -1.12
N LEU A 25 -9.24 12.30 -0.74
CA LEU A 25 -9.30 13.62 -1.38
C LEU A 25 -8.27 13.77 -2.51
N GLY A 26 -7.16 13.07 -2.42
CA GLY A 26 -6.11 13.06 -3.43
C GLY A 26 -5.23 11.84 -3.26
N ILE A 27 -4.72 11.36 -4.38
CA ILE A 27 -3.84 10.18 -4.44
C ILE A 27 -2.71 10.45 -5.41
N ALA A 28 -1.53 9.95 -5.11
CA ALA A 28 -0.39 10.00 -6.00
C ALA A 28 0.64 8.92 -5.65
N SER A 29 1.56 8.72 -6.58
CA SER A 29 2.65 7.76 -6.39
C SER A 29 4.00 8.34 -6.81
N TYR A 30 5.04 7.68 -6.35
CA TYR A 30 6.40 7.85 -6.83
C TYR A 30 7.03 6.49 -7.01
N VAL A 31 7.58 6.24 -8.17
CA VAL A 31 8.40 5.06 -8.47
C VAL A 31 9.78 5.51 -8.93
N PRO A 32 10.87 4.84 -8.51
CA PRO A 32 12.21 5.18 -8.96
C PRO A 32 12.35 5.05 -10.48
N PRO A 33 13.23 5.84 -11.11
CA PRO A 33 13.43 5.80 -12.56
C PRO A 33 14.26 4.58 -13.04
N GLU A 34 15.08 4.00 -12.16
CA GLU A 34 15.92 2.85 -12.50
C GLU A 34 15.03 1.59 -12.70
N ILE A 35 15.27 0.89 -13.81
CA ILE A 35 14.51 -0.29 -14.19
C ILE A 35 15.42 -1.52 -14.11
N ILE A 36 14.94 -2.58 -13.45
CA ILE A 36 15.50 -3.92 -13.52
C ILE A 36 14.62 -4.75 -14.43
N THR A 37 15.12 -5.19 -15.57
CA THR A 37 14.44 -6.10 -16.50
C THR A 37 14.68 -7.56 -16.12
N ASN A 38 13.89 -8.48 -16.69
CA ASN A 38 14.14 -9.90 -16.52
C ASN A 38 15.51 -10.32 -17.07
N ALA A 39 15.95 -9.74 -18.20
CA ALA A 39 17.29 -9.98 -18.75
C ALA A 39 18.42 -9.60 -17.78
N HIS A 40 18.24 -8.56 -16.97
CA HIS A 40 19.21 -8.22 -15.92
C HIS A 40 19.28 -9.33 -14.85
N LEU A 41 18.16 -9.94 -14.49
CA LEU A 41 18.12 -11.02 -13.51
C LEU A 41 18.67 -12.33 -14.04
N GLU A 42 18.54 -12.62 -15.33
CA GLU A 42 19.17 -13.77 -15.99
C GLU A 42 20.70 -13.77 -15.84
N ALA A 43 21.31 -12.59 -15.73
CA ALA A 43 22.73 -12.46 -15.48
C ALA A 43 23.17 -12.71 -14.03
N LEU A 44 22.21 -12.72 -13.09
CA LEU A 44 22.48 -12.83 -11.65
C LEU A 44 22.14 -14.22 -11.09
N VAL A 45 21.06 -14.83 -11.58
CA VAL A 45 20.55 -16.10 -11.07
C VAL A 45 20.05 -17.00 -12.20
N ASP A 46 20.03 -18.32 -11.99
CA ASP A 46 19.53 -19.29 -12.95
C ASP A 46 18.01 -19.15 -13.18
N THR A 47 17.64 -18.28 -14.14
CA THR A 47 16.26 -17.96 -14.52
C THR A 47 16.16 -17.60 -16.00
N SER A 48 14.96 -17.31 -16.49
CA SER A 48 14.73 -16.76 -17.83
C SER A 48 13.52 -15.83 -17.85
N ASP A 49 13.47 -14.89 -18.81
CA ASP A 49 12.33 -14.00 -19.03
C ASP A 49 11.03 -14.79 -19.15
N ALA A 50 11.04 -15.87 -19.95
CA ALA A 50 9.87 -16.74 -20.14
C ALA A 50 9.41 -17.36 -18.80
N TRP A 51 10.35 -17.85 -17.99
CA TRP A 51 10.04 -18.43 -16.69
C TRP A 51 9.44 -17.40 -15.71
N ILE A 52 10.04 -16.20 -15.65
CA ILE A 52 9.55 -15.11 -14.77
C ILE A 52 8.15 -14.68 -15.21
N LEU A 53 7.94 -14.43 -16.51
CA LEU A 53 6.64 -14.04 -17.05
C LEU A 53 5.55 -15.07 -16.76
N GLU A 54 5.81 -16.34 -17.07
CA GLU A 54 4.83 -17.42 -16.83
C GLU A 54 4.44 -17.52 -15.35
N ARG A 55 5.41 -17.33 -14.45
CA ARG A 55 5.21 -17.54 -13.02
C ARG A 55 4.67 -16.32 -12.28
N THR A 56 4.95 -15.13 -12.76
CA THR A 56 4.72 -13.90 -12.01
C THR A 56 3.94 -12.82 -12.77
N GLY A 57 4.00 -12.84 -14.09
CA GLY A 57 3.52 -11.76 -14.96
C GLY A 57 4.44 -10.53 -15.02
N ILE A 58 5.60 -10.55 -14.34
CA ILE A 58 6.48 -9.39 -14.20
C ILE A 58 7.46 -9.33 -15.38
N ARG A 59 7.52 -8.16 -16.06
CA ARG A 59 8.47 -7.85 -17.12
C ARG A 59 9.65 -7.02 -16.60
N GLU A 60 9.32 -6.06 -15.75
CA GLU A 60 10.29 -5.15 -15.15
C GLU A 60 9.85 -4.74 -13.74
N ARG A 61 10.77 -4.20 -12.98
CA ARG A 61 10.54 -3.60 -11.67
C ARG A 61 11.40 -2.38 -11.50
N ARG A 62 11.03 -1.54 -10.56
CA ARG A 62 11.74 -0.30 -10.24
C ARG A 62 12.69 -0.53 -9.09
N LYS A 63 13.81 0.17 -9.11
CA LYS A 63 14.82 0.12 -8.07
C LYS A 63 15.26 1.51 -7.65
N VAL A 64 15.48 1.71 -6.37
CA VAL A 64 16.11 2.95 -5.86
C VAL A 64 17.54 3.06 -6.36
N SER A 65 17.92 4.27 -6.79
CA SER A 65 19.31 4.59 -7.08
C SER A 65 20.12 4.68 -5.78
N SER A 66 21.45 4.60 -5.89
CA SER A 66 22.32 4.76 -4.73
C SER A 66 22.03 6.06 -3.97
N GLY A 67 21.83 5.93 -2.65
CA GLY A 67 21.52 7.05 -1.76
C GLY A 67 20.04 7.44 -1.67
N MET A 68 19.17 6.87 -2.50
CA MET A 68 17.71 7.05 -2.35
C MET A 68 17.17 6.10 -1.28
N THR A 69 16.35 6.63 -0.38
CA THR A 69 15.79 5.89 0.75
C THR A 69 14.26 5.83 0.68
N THR A 70 13.66 4.95 1.49
CA THR A 70 12.21 4.84 1.62
C THR A 70 11.57 6.17 1.99
N SER A 71 12.14 6.91 2.95
CA SER A 71 11.60 8.22 3.35
C SER A 71 11.66 9.27 2.24
N MET A 72 12.62 9.18 1.32
CA MET A 72 12.70 10.08 0.16
C MET A 72 11.57 9.81 -0.83
N MET A 73 11.34 8.55 -1.19
CA MET A 73 10.21 8.16 -2.06
C MET A 73 8.86 8.50 -1.43
N ALA A 74 8.70 8.18 -0.14
CA ALA A 74 7.50 8.46 0.63
C ALA A 74 7.17 9.97 0.67
N ALA A 75 8.18 10.82 0.91
CA ALA A 75 8.00 12.26 0.91
C ALA A 75 7.58 12.80 -0.45
N GLU A 76 8.13 12.26 -1.54
CA GLU A 76 7.75 12.68 -2.89
C GLU A 76 6.31 12.27 -3.23
N ALA A 77 5.93 11.02 -2.94
CA ALA A 77 4.55 10.55 -3.09
C ALA A 77 3.58 11.40 -2.26
N GLY A 78 3.95 11.71 -1.00
CA GLY A 78 3.15 12.54 -0.10
C GLY A 78 2.92 13.95 -0.62
N ARG A 79 3.97 14.65 -1.12
CA ARG A 79 3.83 15.98 -1.73
C ARG A 79 2.88 15.96 -2.93
N ARG A 80 3.04 14.96 -3.80
CA ARG A 80 2.17 14.80 -4.97
C ARG A 80 0.72 14.53 -4.57
N ALA A 81 0.48 13.71 -3.55
CA ALA A 81 -0.86 13.42 -3.04
C ALA A 81 -1.50 14.66 -2.41
N MET A 82 -0.75 15.47 -1.65
CA MET A 82 -1.24 16.75 -1.11
C MET A 82 -1.56 17.74 -2.22
N ALA A 83 -0.71 17.84 -3.24
CA ALA A 83 -0.97 18.68 -4.42
C ALA A 83 -2.22 18.22 -5.17
N ALA A 84 -2.41 16.89 -5.36
CA ALA A 84 -3.61 16.33 -5.99
C ALA A 84 -4.88 16.59 -5.17
N ALA A 85 -4.76 16.64 -3.84
CA ALA A 85 -5.86 16.99 -2.93
C ALA A 85 -6.10 18.52 -2.83
N GLY A 86 -5.21 19.36 -3.37
CA GLY A 86 -5.28 20.81 -3.23
C GLY A 86 -5.11 21.30 -1.79
N VAL A 87 -4.24 20.65 -1.00
CA VAL A 87 -4.04 20.96 0.43
C VAL A 87 -2.57 21.18 0.76
N ASP A 88 -2.31 22.15 1.65
CA ASP A 88 -0.97 22.53 2.10
C ASP A 88 -0.64 21.98 3.50
N SER A 89 -1.63 21.40 4.20
CA SER A 89 -1.48 20.91 5.56
C SER A 89 -2.34 19.67 5.81
N VAL A 90 -1.89 18.85 6.75
CA VAL A 90 -2.61 17.68 7.29
C VAL A 90 -2.47 17.66 8.80
N ASP A 91 -3.37 16.97 9.49
CA ASP A 91 -3.40 16.90 10.97
C ASP A 91 -2.59 15.72 11.51
N ALA A 92 -2.31 14.71 10.68
CA ALA A 92 -1.45 13.58 11.02
C ALA A 92 -0.80 12.98 9.76
N LEU A 93 0.34 12.32 9.98
CA LEU A 93 1.08 11.58 8.97
C LEU A 93 1.27 10.12 9.41
N ILE A 94 0.86 9.18 8.58
CA ILE A 94 1.05 7.74 8.76
C ILE A 94 1.90 7.21 7.62
N VAL A 95 2.98 6.49 7.94
CA VAL A 95 3.81 5.81 6.94
C VAL A 95 3.75 4.31 7.19
N ALA A 96 3.30 3.55 6.20
CA ALA A 96 3.34 2.10 6.22
C ALA A 96 4.58 1.61 5.47
N THR A 97 5.49 0.94 6.16
CA THR A 97 6.74 0.42 5.59
C THR A 97 7.28 -0.78 6.35
N VAL A 98 7.99 -1.65 5.64
CA VAL A 98 8.82 -2.74 6.20
C VAL A 98 10.31 -2.56 5.88
N SER A 99 10.65 -1.49 5.18
CA SER A 99 12.02 -1.12 4.84
C SER A 99 12.34 0.31 5.30
N PRO A 100 12.27 0.59 6.64
CA PRO A 100 12.56 1.92 7.16
C PRO A 100 14.00 2.33 6.86
N ASP A 101 14.27 3.63 6.74
CA ASP A 101 15.64 4.15 6.56
C ASP A 101 16.56 3.73 7.73
N SER A 102 15.98 3.61 8.92
CA SER A 102 16.62 3.17 10.16
C SER A 102 15.57 2.73 11.18
N PRO A 103 15.93 1.94 12.20
CA PRO A 103 15.00 1.59 13.27
C PRO A 103 14.46 2.79 14.06
N LEU A 104 15.27 3.85 14.21
CA LEU A 104 14.96 5.11 14.90
C LEU A 104 15.70 6.28 14.23
N PRO A 105 15.04 7.45 14.05
CA PRO A 105 13.61 7.73 14.27
C PRO A 105 12.72 6.99 13.27
N SER A 106 11.38 7.01 13.48
CA SER A 106 10.42 6.44 12.53
C SER A 106 10.56 7.08 11.13
N THR A 107 10.23 6.33 10.10
CA THR A 107 10.22 6.82 8.72
C THR A 107 9.27 8.00 8.57
N ALA A 108 8.13 7.98 9.26
CA ALA A 108 7.17 9.08 9.28
C ALA A 108 7.79 10.40 9.78
N CYS A 109 8.63 10.37 10.82
CA CYS A 109 9.35 11.56 11.30
C CYS A 109 10.35 12.09 10.27
N LEU A 110 11.03 11.20 9.54
CA LEU A 110 11.92 11.60 8.44
C LEU A 110 11.15 12.21 7.28
N VAL A 111 10.01 11.63 6.91
CA VAL A 111 9.10 12.15 5.88
C VAL A 111 8.54 13.50 6.31
N GLN A 112 8.06 13.64 7.54
CA GLN A 112 7.57 14.89 8.12
C GLN A 112 8.60 16.02 7.98
N ARG A 113 9.84 15.76 8.37
CA ARG A 113 10.95 16.72 8.22
C ARG A 113 11.19 17.09 6.76
N ARG A 114 11.21 16.10 5.84
CA ARG A 114 11.43 16.31 4.40
C ARG A 114 10.32 17.13 3.75
N MET A 115 9.10 17.00 4.25
CA MET A 115 7.92 17.71 3.73
C MET A 115 7.67 19.05 4.43
N GLY A 116 8.36 19.35 5.53
CA GLY A 116 8.13 20.58 6.30
C GLY A 116 6.84 20.56 7.13
N LEU A 117 6.28 19.38 7.43
CA LEU A 117 5.04 19.21 8.18
C LEU A 117 5.31 19.16 9.69
N GLY A 118 5.73 20.29 10.28
CA GLY A 118 6.06 20.34 11.72
C GLY A 118 4.82 20.32 12.62
N GLY A 119 4.99 19.78 13.85
CA GLY A 119 4.02 19.89 14.94
C GLY A 119 2.80 18.95 14.87
N ILE A 120 2.76 18.01 13.92
CA ILE A 120 1.68 17.03 13.81
C ILE A 120 2.15 15.64 14.27
N PRO A 121 1.24 14.74 14.73
CA PRO A 121 1.55 13.34 14.95
C PRO A 121 2.09 12.68 13.69
N ALA A 122 3.20 11.93 13.83
CA ALA A 122 3.81 11.18 12.74
C ALA A 122 4.32 9.83 13.26
N PHE A 123 3.88 8.73 12.69
CA PHE A 123 4.24 7.38 13.11
C PHE A 123 4.19 6.37 11.98
N ASP A 124 4.94 5.27 12.15
CA ASP A 124 4.99 4.16 11.20
C ASP A 124 3.99 3.06 11.56
N ILE A 125 3.53 2.32 10.53
CA ILE A 125 2.76 1.09 10.65
C ILE A 125 3.53 -0.03 9.94
N ALA A 126 3.74 -1.14 10.65
CA ALA A 126 4.32 -2.36 10.10
C ALA A 126 3.21 -3.39 9.84
N ALA A 127 2.65 -3.39 8.62
CA ALA A 127 1.65 -4.35 8.18
C ALA A 127 1.95 -4.88 6.76
N ALA A 128 3.23 -4.94 6.42
CA ALA A 128 3.75 -5.46 5.16
C ALA A 128 2.91 -5.03 3.94
N CYS A 129 2.55 -5.98 3.06
CA CYS A 129 1.80 -5.67 1.83
C CYS A 129 0.37 -5.15 2.10
N ALA A 130 -0.18 -5.33 3.31
CA ALA A 130 -1.45 -4.73 3.72
C ALA A 130 -1.29 -3.31 4.31
N GLY A 131 -0.07 -2.77 4.34
CA GLY A 131 0.26 -1.52 5.02
C GLY A 131 -0.60 -0.33 4.61
N PHE A 132 -0.89 -0.17 3.31
CA PHE A 132 -1.78 0.91 2.86
C PHE A 132 -3.20 0.75 3.41
N VAL A 133 -3.76 -0.45 3.37
CA VAL A 133 -5.11 -0.74 3.90
C VAL A 133 -5.18 -0.42 5.40
N TYR A 134 -4.18 -0.86 6.16
CA TYR A 134 -4.07 -0.57 7.60
C TYR A 134 -3.91 0.93 7.87
N GLY A 135 -3.06 1.60 7.11
CA GLY A 135 -2.87 3.04 7.20
C GLY A 135 -4.17 3.82 6.94
N VAL A 136 -4.93 3.43 5.91
CA VAL A 136 -6.25 4.02 5.61
C VAL A 136 -7.26 3.74 6.72
N ALA A 137 -7.28 2.51 7.26
CA ALA A 137 -8.16 2.14 8.37
C ALA A 137 -7.90 3.00 9.62
N VAL A 138 -6.62 3.16 10.00
CA VAL A 138 -6.21 4.01 11.13
C VAL A 138 -6.51 5.50 10.83
N GLY A 139 -6.16 6.00 9.64
CA GLY A 139 -6.43 7.37 9.22
C GLY A 139 -7.92 7.72 9.23
N ARG A 140 -8.78 6.79 8.75
CA ARG A 140 -10.25 6.91 8.89
C ARG A 140 -10.66 7.03 10.36
N GLY A 141 -10.10 6.16 11.22
CA GLY A 141 -10.36 6.21 12.67
C GLY A 141 -10.00 7.57 13.29
N LEU A 142 -8.84 8.14 12.94
CA LEU A 142 -8.43 9.46 13.41
C LEU A 142 -9.39 10.57 12.95
N ILE A 143 -9.88 10.52 11.71
CA ILE A 143 -10.86 11.49 11.20
C ILE A 143 -12.20 11.35 11.95
N VAL A 144 -12.71 10.13 12.05
CA VAL A 144 -14.06 9.87 12.60
C VAL A 144 -14.08 10.06 14.12
N SER A 145 -13.06 9.57 14.84
CA SER A 145 -13.07 9.50 16.31
C SER A 145 -12.33 10.63 17.00
N SER A 146 -11.24 11.17 16.40
CA SER A 146 -10.40 12.19 17.03
C SER A 146 -10.63 13.60 16.51
N GLY A 147 -11.57 13.78 15.58
CA GLY A 147 -11.93 15.09 15.06
C GLY A 147 -10.90 15.69 14.09
N MET A 148 -9.88 14.93 13.67
CA MET A 148 -8.94 15.37 12.63
C MET A 148 -9.69 15.61 11.32
N SER A 149 -9.26 16.61 10.57
CA SER A 149 -9.87 16.95 9.28
C SER A 149 -9.19 16.27 8.12
N ARG A 150 -7.86 16.08 8.19
CA ARG A 150 -7.07 15.48 7.12
C ARG A 150 -5.94 14.63 7.68
N VAL A 151 -5.75 13.47 7.10
CA VAL A 151 -4.65 12.54 7.44
C VAL A 151 -3.93 12.14 6.16
N LEU A 152 -2.61 12.30 6.13
CA LEU A 152 -1.78 11.79 5.03
C LEU A 152 -1.36 10.37 5.35
N VAL A 153 -1.75 9.43 4.50
CA VAL A 153 -1.35 8.02 4.56
C VAL A 153 -0.41 7.72 3.41
N ILE A 154 0.76 7.23 3.71
CA ILE A 154 1.77 6.83 2.73
C ILE A 154 2.12 5.37 2.95
N ALA A 155 2.22 4.60 1.88
CA ALA A 155 2.87 3.29 1.88
C ALA A 155 4.07 3.33 0.95
N GLY A 156 5.22 2.86 1.41
CA GLY A 156 6.45 2.91 0.61
C GLY A 156 7.50 1.95 1.11
N ASP A 157 8.13 1.26 0.16
CA ASP A 157 9.18 0.29 0.45
C ASP A 157 10.29 0.33 -0.60
N ALA A 158 11.54 0.17 -0.14
CA ALA A 158 12.72 -0.11 -0.92
C ALA A 158 13.09 -1.59 -0.78
N LEU A 159 12.21 -2.49 -1.26
CA LEU A 159 12.33 -3.94 -1.07
C LEU A 159 13.57 -4.52 -1.75
N THR A 160 14.06 -3.89 -2.82
CA THR A 160 15.29 -4.36 -3.52
C THR A 160 16.51 -4.34 -2.60
N SER A 161 16.47 -3.58 -1.50
CA SER A 161 17.54 -3.56 -0.47
C SER A 161 17.46 -4.74 0.52
N LEU A 162 16.32 -5.44 0.57
CA LEU A 162 16.07 -6.56 1.48
C LEU A 162 16.16 -7.92 0.78
N ILE A 163 16.40 -7.93 -0.52
CA ILE A 163 16.39 -9.14 -1.34
C ILE A 163 17.79 -9.78 -1.35
N ASP A 164 17.81 -11.08 -1.21
CA ASP A 164 18.95 -11.92 -1.56
C ASP A 164 18.89 -12.24 -3.06
N TYR A 165 19.76 -11.62 -3.85
CA TYR A 165 19.82 -11.84 -5.30
C TYR A 165 20.37 -13.22 -5.69
N LYS A 166 20.73 -14.08 -4.74
CA LYS A 166 21.02 -15.50 -4.98
C LYS A 166 19.77 -16.39 -4.87
N ASP A 167 18.72 -15.88 -4.24
CA ASP A 167 17.44 -16.61 -4.10
C ASP A 167 16.49 -16.28 -5.26
N ARG A 168 16.47 -17.16 -6.28
CA ARG A 168 15.55 -17.05 -7.43
C ARG A 168 14.08 -16.98 -7.05
N SER A 169 13.69 -17.52 -5.90
CA SER A 169 12.28 -17.59 -5.50
C SER A 169 11.71 -16.23 -5.10
N THR A 170 12.58 -15.30 -4.70
CA THR A 170 12.19 -13.98 -4.21
C THR A 170 12.74 -12.83 -5.07
N CYS A 171 13.97 -12.91 -5.56
CA CYS A 171 14.62 -11.79 -6.28
C CYS A 171 13.90 -11.36 -7.56
N VAL A 172 13.12 -12.25 -8.17
CA VAL A 172 12.35 -11.97 -9.39
C VAL A 172 11.03 -11.22 -9.15
N LEU A 173 10.60 -11.06 -7.88
CA LEU A 173 9.27 -10.57 -7.56
C LEU A 173 9.23 -9.06 -7.27
N PHE A 174 10.16 -8.58 -6.45
CA PHE A 174 10.01 -7.32 -5.74
C PHE A 174 10.58 -6.12 -6.48
N GLY A 175 9.94 -4.99 -6.32
CA GLY A 175 10.38 -3.68 -6.76
C GLY A 175 10.14 -2.62 -5.69
N ASP A 176 10.65 -1.41 -5.95
CA ASP A 176 10.60 -0.28 -5.04
C ASP A 176 9.56 0.75 -5.49
N GLY A 177 8.94 1.42 -4.53
CA GLY A 177 8.01 2.48 -4.81
C GLY A 177 7.31 3.01 -3.56
N ALA A 178 6.61 4.11 -3.72
CA ALA A 178 5.77 4.71 -2.70
C ALA A 178 4.46 5.21 -3.33
N GLY A 179 3.39 5.13 -2.57
CA GLY A 179 2.12 5.74 -2.94
C GLY A 179 1.46 6.37 -1.72
N ALA A 180 0.72 7.44 -1.91
CA ALA A 180 0.17 8.23 -0.83
C ALA A 180 -1.26 8.67 -1.13
N ALA A 181 -2.08 8.75 -0.09
CA ALA A 181 -3.43 9.29 -0.14
C ALA A 181 -3.63 10.33 0.96
N VAL A 182 -4.24 11.45 0.63
CA VAL A 182 -4.80 12.37 1.60
C VAL A 182 -6.23 11.92 1.89
N LEU A 183 -6.46 11.51 3.12
CA LEU A 183 -7.80 11.27 3.64
C LEU A 183 -8.37 12.56 4.22
N GLY A 184 -9.65 12.79 4.05
CA GLY A 184 -10.32 13.93 4.65
C GLY A 184 -11.78 13.66 4.94
N VAL A 185 -12.42 14.60 5.66
CA VAL A 185 -13.86 14.56 5.94
C VAL A 185 -14.64 14.63 4.64
N SER A 186 -15.66 13.81 4.51
CA SER A 186 -16.59 13.81 3.38
C SER A 186 -18.02 13.79 3.86
N ASP A 187 -18.88 14.52 3.15
CA ASP A 187 -20.32 14.54 3.41
C ASP A 187 -21.08 13.53 2.53
N SER A 188 -20.38 12.95 1.54
CA SER A 188 -20.98 11.97 0.62
C SER A 188 -19.91 11.02 0.06
N GLY A 189 -20.17 9.71 0.17
CA GLY A 189 -19.24 8.69 -0.30
C GLY A 189 -17.98 8.58 0.57
N GLY A 190 -16.97 7.90 0.07
CA GLY A 190 -15.69 7.72 0.74
C GLY A 190 -15.41 6.27 1.15
N ILE A 191 -14.86 6.06 2.35
CA ILE A 191 -14.50 4.75 2.87
C ILE A 191 -15.74 4.14 3.54
N GLU A 192 -16.46 3.30 2.79
CA GLU A 192 -17.75 2.72 3.19
C GLU A 192 -17.63 1.35 3.89
N GLY A 193 -16.49 0.64 3.68
CA GLY A 193 -16.19 -0.61 4.38
C GLY A 193 -14.70 -0.76 4.65
N VAL A 194 -14.37 -1.34 5.80
CA VAL A 194 -12.98 -1.61 6.22
C VAL A 194 -12.93 -2.96 6.93
N GLN A 195 -12.16 -3.88 6.37
CA GLN A 195 -11.86 -5.17 7.01
C GLN A 195 -10.36 -5.35 7.11
N TRP A 196 -9.90 -5.83 8.24
CA TRP A 196 -8.50 -6.16 8.47
C TRP A 196 -8.37 -7.29 9.48
N GLY A 197 -7.26 -8.02 9.41
CA GLY A 197 -6.99 -9.12 10.31
C GLY A 197 -5.57 -9.61 10.19
N ALA A 198 -5.17 -10.40 11.17
CA ALA A 198 -3.86 -11.04 11.24
C ALA A 198 -3.97 -12.45 11.80
N ASP A 199 -3.02 -13.32 11.39
CA ASP A 199 -2.84 -14.65 11.96
C ASP A 199 -1.35 -14.90 12.16
N GLY A 200 -0.89 -14.72 13.39
CA GLY A 200 0.51 -14.91 13.78
C GLY A 200 0.96 -16.38 13.73
N ALA A 201 0.04 -17.34 13.68
CA ALA A 201 0.40 -18.75 13.53
C ALA A 201 1.03 -19.05 12.16
N GLU A 202 0.79 -18.20 11.17
CA GLU A 202 1.31 -18.33 9.80
C GLU A 202 2.51 -17.38 9.52
N ALA A 203 3.14 -16.83 10.58
CA ALA A 203 4.24 -15.85 10.45
C ALA A 203 5.42 -16.37 9.62
N ASP A 204 5.65 -17.68 9.64
CA ASP A 204 6.72 -18.36 8.92
C ASP A 204 6.51 -18.42 7.39
N LEU A 205 5.37 -18.01 6.86
CA LEU A 205 5.12 -18.05 5.42
C LEU A 205 5.90 -16.97 4.64
N ILE A 206 6.09 -15.80 5.26
CA ILE A 206 6.86 -14.69 4.67
C ILE A 206 7.58 -13.98 5.82
N TYR A 207 8.90 -13.96 5.81
CA TYR A 207 9.69 -13.35 6.87
C TYR A 207 11.02 -12.80 6.33
N TYR A 208 11.69 -11.99 7.14
CA TYR A 208 13.01 -11.45 6.84
C TYR A 208 14.02 -11.93 7.87
N GLY A 209 15.20 -12.32 7.40
CA GLY A 209 16.31 -12.77 8.23
C GLY A 209 16.29 -14.27 8.55
N PRO A 210 17.23 -14.73 9.39
CA PRO A 210 17.24 -16.09 9.88
C PRO A 210 16.06 -16.32 10.84
N LYS A 211 15.51 -17.53 10.85
CA LYS A 211 14.64 -17.96 11.93
C LYS A 211 15.45 -18.14 13.22
N ALA A 212 14.78 -18.06 14.37
CA ALA A 212 15.40 -18.38 15.64
C ALA A 212 16.01 -19.79 15.58
N GLY A 213 17.31 -19.89 15.83
CA GLY A 213 18.09 -21.15 15.72
C GLY A 213 18.77 -21.40 14.37
N GLU A 214 18.59 -20.51 13.38
CA GLU A 214 19.27 -20.55 12.06
C GLU A 214 20.27 -19.39 11.94
N GLU A 215 21.07 -19.15 12.95
CA GLU A 215 21.94 -17.97 13.11
C GLU A 215 23.00 -17.85 11.98
N ASP A 216 23.32 -18.92 11.28
CA ASP A 216 24.26 -18.95 10.16
C ASP A 216 23.61 -18.69 8.79
N SER A 217 22.28 -18.43 8.73
CA SER A 217 21.62 -18.15 7.46
C SER A 217 21.79 -16.67 7.06
N GLU A 218 22.02 -16.42 5.75
CA GLU A 218 22.14 -15.06 5.22
C GLU A 218 20.82 -14.26 5.41
N ASN A 219 20.94 -12.98 5.76
CA ASN A 219 19.80 -12.07 5.84
C ASN A 219 19.14 -11.91 4.47
N GLY A 220 17.83 -12.03 4.42
CA GLY A 220 17.05 -11.83 3.19
C GLY A 220 15.59 -12.12 3.40
N LEU A 221 14.77 -11.63 2.47
CA LEU A 221 13.36 -11.94 2.43
C LEU A 221 13.16 -13.40 2.01
N ARG A 222 12.39 -14.16 2.78
CA ARG A 222 12.06 -15.56 2.53
C ARG A 222 10.56 -15.74 2.37
N MET A 223 10.14 -16.65 1.48
CA MET A 223 8.72 -16.87 1.21
C MET A 223 8.42 -18.34 0.86
N TYR A 224 7.42 -18.92 1.52
CA TYR A 224 6.86 -20.24 1.20
C TYR A 224 5.74 -20.11 0.16
N GLY A 225 6.10 -20.13 -1.13
CA GLY A 225 5.23 -19.76 -2.24
C GLY A 225 3.89 -20.49 -2.30
N LYS A 226 3.82 -21.82 -2.03
CA LYS A 226 2.56 -22.59 -2.08
C LYS A 226 1.59 -22.18 -0.97
N GLY A 227 2.08 -22.03 0.26
CA GLY A 227 1.27 -21.60 1.42
C GLY A 227 0.79 -20.17 1.22
N THR A 228 1.69 -19.28 0.85
CA THR A 228 1.42 -17.87 0.57
C THR A 228 0.37 -17.72 -0.53
N PHE A 229 0.49 -18.46 -1.64
CA PHE A 229 -0.50 -18.43 -2.73
C PHE A 229 -1.90 -18.82 -2.25
N ARG A 230 -2.04 -20.00 -1.60
CA ARG A 230 -3.33 -20.51 -1.14
C ARG A 230 -4.00 -19.54 -0.18
N LEU A 231 -3.27 -19.15 0.87
CA LEU A 231 -3.81 -18.30 1.93
C LEU A 231 -4.09 -16.87 1.42
N GLY A 232 -3.21 -16.33 0.56
CA GLY A 232 -3.39 -15.02 -0.05
C GLY A 232 -4.65 -14.93 -0.91
N VAL A 233 -4.91 -15.94 -1.76
CA VAL A 233 -6.15 -15.99 -2.57
C VAL A 233 -7.38 -16.10 -1.68
N GLU A 234 -7.33 -16.92 -0.63
CA GLU A 234 -8.44 -17.12 0.29
C GLU A 234 -8.75 -15.83 1.06
N ARG A 235 -7.78 -15.25 1.75
CA ARG A 235 -7.96 -14.08 2.61
C ARG A 235 -8.32 -12.81 1.82
N MET A 236 -7.72 -12.60 0.64
CA MET A 236 -8.10 -11.46 -0.21
C MET A 236 -9.53 -11.59 -0.72
N ALA A 237 -9.97 -12.79 -1.13
CA ALA A 237 -11.35 -12.97 -1.56
C ALA A 237 -12.36 -12.83 -0.42
N GLU A 238 -12.04 -13.30 0.79
CA GLU A 238 -12.85 -13.07 2.00
C GLU A 238 -12.94 -11.58 2.34
N ALA A 239 -11.80 -10.87 2.34
CA ALA A 239 -11.76 -9.43 2.60
C ALA A 239 -12.64 -8.66 1.61
N ALA A 240 -12.58 -8.99 0.30
CA ALA A 240 -13.44 -8.37 -0.71
C ALA A 240 -14.93 -8.55 -0.40
N ARG A 241 -15.36 -9.78 -0.09
CA ARG A 241 -16.76 -10.04 0.27
C ARG A 241 -17.18 -9.30 1.54
N SER A 242 -16.31 -9.31 2.54
CA SER A 242 -16.61 -8.68 3.84
C SER A 242 -16.78 -7.16 3.71
N VAL A 243 -15.87 -6.47 2.96
CA VAL A 243 -16.00 -5.01 2.79
C VAL A 243 -17.19 -4.64 1.91
N CYS A 244 -17.53 -5.46 0.90
CA CYS A 244 -18.74 -5.25 0.12
C CYS A 244 -20.01 -5.40 1.00
N ALA A 245 -20.05 -6.44 1.84
CA ALA A 245 -21.18 -6.64 2.77
C ALA A 245 -21.31 -5.49 3.77
N GLU A 246 -20.21 -4.98 4.33
CA GLU A 246 -20.19 -3.83 5.24
C GLU A 246 -20.69 -2.56 4.53
N ALA A 247 -20.30 -2.35 3.26
CA ALA A 247 -20.74 -1.22 2.45
C ALA A 247 -22.17 -1.39 1.88
N GLY A 248 -22.80 -2.55 2.05
CA GLY A 248 -24.10 -2.85 1.46
C GLY A 248 -24.06 -3.01 -0.06
N TRP A 249 -22.92 -3.45 -0.63
CA TRP A 249 -22.74 -3.67 -2.07
C TRP A 249 -22.81 -5.14 -2.43
N ALA A 250 -23.39 -5.46 -3.57
CA ALA A 250 -23.15 -6.73 -4.22
C ALA A 250 -21.78 -6.70 -4.93
N LEU A 251 -21.15 -7.86 -5.10
CA LEU A 251 -19.85 -7.93 -5.82
C LEU A 251 -19.98 -7.46 -7.28
N GLU A 252 -21.12 -7.67 -7.88
CA GLU A 252 -21.43 -7.23 -9.25
C GLU A 252 -21.45 -5.70 -9.39
N ASP A 253 -21.67 -4.99 -8.30
CA ASP A 253 -21.68 -3.53 -8.24
C ASP A 253 -20.28 -2.91 -8.21
N VAL A 254 -19.25 -3.73 -7.96
CA VAL A 254 -17.85 -3.27 -7.90
C VAL A 254 -17.41 -2.83 -9.30
N THR A 255 -17.07 -1.55 -9.44
CA THR A 255 -16.55 -0.99 -10.70
C THR A 255 -15.12 -1.46 -10.94
N LEU A 256 -14.26 -1.35 -9.92
CA LEU A 256 -12.86 -1.77 -9.99
C LEU A 256 -12.44 -2.53 -8.72
N LEU A 257 -11.78 -3.66 -8.95
CA LEU A 257 -10.99 -4.36 -7.94
C LEU A 257 -9.53 -3.92 -8.07
N VAL A 258 -8.93 -3.45 -6.98
CA VAL A 258 -7.52 -3.06 -6.90
C VAL A 258 -6.82 -3.96 -5.88
N PRO A 259 -6.35 -5.14 -6.30
CA PRO A 259 -5.63 -6.03 -5.41
C PRO A 259 -4.19 -5.58 -5.21
N HIS A 260 -3.60 -5.95 -4.08
CA HIS A 260 -2.16 -5.95 -3.94
C HIS A 260 -1.50 -6.69 -5.11
N GLN A 261 -0.50 -6.06 -5.72
CA GLN A 261 0.19 -6.58 -6.89
C GLN A 261 1.31 -7.57 -6.47
N ALA A 262 0.90 -8.70 -5.89
CA ALA A 262 1.83 -9.72 -5.39
C ALA A 262 2.40 -10.60 -6.50
N ASN A 263 1.52 -11.07 -7.36
CA ASN A 263 1.79 -12.01 -8.45
C ASN A 263 0.55 -12.08 -9.35
N LEU A 264 0.70 -12.04 -10.68
CA LEU A 264 -0.44 -12.06 -11.61
C LEU A 264 -1.34 -13.28 -11.40
N ARG A 265 -0.76 -14.47 -11.15
CA ARG A 265 -1.54 -15.70 -10.90
C ARG A 265 -2.40 -15.62 -9.64
N ILE A 266 -1.93 -14.91 -8.61
CA ILE A 266 -2.74 -14.65 -7.40
C ILE A 266 -3.89 -13.71 -7.75
N ILE A 267 -3.63 -12.63 -8.48
CA ILE A 267 -4.64 -11.65 -8.92
C ILE A 267 -5.75 -12.34 -9.72
N GLU A 268 -5.37 -13.14 -10.71
CA GLU A 268 -6.30 -13.91 -11.55
C GLU A 268 -7.12 -14.92 -10.74
N ALA A 269 -6.48 -15.63 -9.79
CA ALA A 269 -7.16 -16.58 -8.93
C ALA A 269 -8.19 -15.92 -8.00
N VAL A 270 -7.86 -14.73 -7.47
CA VAL A 270 -8.78 -13.92 -6.66
C VAL A 270 -9.95 -13.43 -7.51
N ALA A 271 -9.69 -12.86 -8.68
CA ALA A 271 -10.73 -12.40 -9.61
C ALA A 271 -11.70 -13.53 -9.97
N LYS A 272 -11.15 -14.72 -10.31
CA LYS A 272 -11.94 -15.92 -10.59
C LYS A 272 -12.79 -16.35 -9.38
N ARG A 273 -12.21 -16.33 -8.16
CA ARG A 273 -12.94 -16.72 -6.94
C ARG A 273 -14.06 -15.74 -6.57
N LEU A 274 -13.92 -14.48 -6.99
CA LEU A 274 -14.93 -13.42 -6.83
C LEU A 274 -15.92 -13.36 -7.99
N ASN A 275 -15.71 -14.14 -9.04
CA ASN A 275 -16.48 -14.09 -10.29
C ASN A 275 -16.45 -12.69 -10.95
N LEU A 276 -15.32 -11.99 -10.82
CA LEU A 276 -15.10 -10.69 -11.45
C LEU A 276 -14.29 -10.83 -12.72
N PRO A 277 -14.71 -10.21 -13.84
CA PRO A 277 -13.94 -10.22 -15.08
C PRO A 277 -12.67 -9.37 -14.94
N LEU A 278 -11.59 -9.77 -15.64
CA LEU A 278 -10.27 -9.14 -15.48
C LEU A 278 -10.22 -7.68 -15.97
N ASP A 279 -11.12 -7.25 -16.83
CA ASP A 279 -11.24 -5.84 -17.23
C ASP A 279 -11.66 -4.91 -16.09
N ARG A 280 -12.31 -5.46 -15.05
CA ARG A 280 -12.59 -4.76 -13.78
C ARG A 280 -11.48 -4.87 -12.74
N VAL A 281 -10.36 -5.51 -13.06
CA VAL A 281 -9.22 -5.65 -12.15
C VAL A 281 -8.10 -4.73 -12.59
N VAL A 282 -7.55 -3.96 -11.68
CA VAL A 282 -6.36 -3.14 -11.96
C VAL A 282 -5.12 -4.04 -11.86
N ILE A 283 -4.36 -4.12 -12.94
CA ILE A 283 -3.14 -4.93 -13.05
C ILE A 283 -2.06 -4.04 -13.64
N ASN A 284 -0.96 -3.86 -12.90
CA ASN A 284 0.23 -3.13 -13.33
C ASN A 284 1.53 -3.76 -12.81
N ILE A 285 1.43 -4.98 -12.30
CA ILE A 285 2.55 -5.76 -11.77
C ILE A 285 3.63 -6.01 -12.83
N ASP A 286 3.25 -6.05 -14.10
CA ASP A 286 4.16 -6.24 -15.24
C ASP A 286 5.27 -5.17 -15.31
N ARG A 287 4.98 -3.94 -14.84
CA ARG A 287 5.87 -2.77 -14.91
C ARG A 287 6.53 -2.38 -13.59
N TYR A 288 5.95 -2.80 -12.48
CA TYR A 288 6.45 -2.37 -11.16
C TYR A 288 6.88 -3.52 -10.26
N GLY A 289 6.50 -4.77 -10.61
CA GLY A 289 6.68 -5.91 -9.74
C GLY A 289 5.84 -5.78 -8.45
N ASN A 290 6.26 -6.49 -7.42
CA ASN A 290 5.64 -6.41 -6.10
C ASN A 290 6.31 -5.28 -5.29
N THR A 291 5.64 -4.15 -5.15
CA THR A 291 6.06 -2.99 -4.35
C THR A 291 5.47 -2.98 -2.94
N SER A 292 5.17 -4.18 -2.37
CA SER A 292 4.61 -4.32 -1.02
C SER A 292 3.34 -3.47 -0.80
N GLY A 293 3.27 -2.74 0.34
CA GLY A 293 2.16 -1.87 0.68
C GLY A 293 1.90 -0.73 -0.31
N ALA A 294 2.92 -0.31 -1.07
CA ALA A 294 2.79 0.75 -2.08
C ALA A 294 2.01 0.32 -3.33
N SER A 295 1.83 -0.99 -3.57
CA SER A 295 1.24 -1.50 -4.81
C SER A 295 -0.20 -1.02 -5.05
N ILE A 296 -1.03 -0.98 -4.02
CA ILE A 296 -2.42 -0.48 -4.12
C ILE A 296 -2.46 1.01 -4.46
N PRO A 297 -1.82 1.93 -3.72
CA PRO A 297 -1.88 3.34 -4.06
C PRO A 297 -1.20 3.68 -5.39
N ILE A 298 -0.17 2.94 -5.83
CA ILE A 298 0.39 3.07 -7.19
C ILE A 298 -0.65 2.67 -8.23
N ALA A 299 -1.35 1.54 -8.03
CA ALA A 299 -2.38 1.06 -8.95
C ALA A 299 -3.61 2.00 -9.00
N LEU A 300 -4.03 2.55 -7.86
CA LEU A 300 -5.10 3.55 -7.79
C LEU A 300 -4.70 4.86 -8.50
N THR A 301 -3.47 5.33 -8.29
CA THR A 301 -2.95 6.53 -8.96
C THR A 301 -3.02 6.36 -10.47
N GLU A 302 -2.50 5.26 -10.98
CA GLU A 302 -2.52 4.96 -12.42
C GLU A 302 -3.94 4.81 -12.98
N ALA A 303 -4.83 4.15 -12.24
CA ALA A 303 -6.22 4.02 -12.66
C ALA A 303 -6.95 5.38 -12.73
N ALA A 304 -6.63 6.31 -11.82
CA ALA A 304 -7.15 7.67 -11.83
C ALA A 304 -6.56 8.49 -13.00
N GLU A 305 -5.25 8.43 -13.23
CA GLU A 305 -4.56 9.17 -14.30
C GLU A 305 -4.96 8.69 -15.70
N THR A 306 -5.25 7.39 -15.85
CA THR A 306 -5.67 6.80 -17.14
C THR A 306 -7.18 6.86 -17.38
N GLY A 307 -7.96 7.47 -16.48
CA GLY A 307 -9.41 7.59 -16.59
C GLY A 307 -10.19 6.29 -16.42
N ARG A 308 -9.54 5.22 -15.94
CA ARG A 308 -10.21 3.97 -15.55
C ARG A 308 -11.01 4.11 -14.27
N LEU A 309 -10.65 5.07 -13.43
CA LEU A 309 -11.29 5.38 -12.15
C LEU A 309 -11.97 6.73 -12.26
N ARG A 310 -13.26 6.80 -11.92
CA ARG A 310 -14.11 7.99 -12.02
C ARG A 310 -14.80 8.28 -10.72
N GLN A 311 -15.19 9.53 -10.52
CA GLN A 311 -15.96 9.93 -9.35
C GLN A 311 -17.27 9.12 -9.26
N GLY A 312 -17.57 8.61 -8.07
CA GLY A 312 -18.73 7.75 -7.79
C GLY A 312 -18.48 6.25 -7.98
N ASP A 313 -17.37 5.85 -8.61
CA ASP A 313 -17.02 4.43 -8.78
C ASP A 313 -16.92 3.69 -7.44
N ARG A 314 -17.40 2.45 -7.43
CA ARG A 314 -17.27 1.52 -6.31
C ARG A 314 -15.98 0.72 -6.48
N VAL A 315 -15.00 1.03 -5.64
CA VAL A 315 -13.66 0.44 -5.69
C VAL A 315 -13.45 -0.46 -4.48
N VAL A 316 -12.97 -1.66 -4.72
CA VAL A 316 -12.58 -2.58 -3.65
C VAL A 316 -11.07 -2.78 -3.71
N CYS A 317 -10.36 -2.36 -2.66
CA CYS A 317 -8.93 -2.63 -2.49
C CYS A 317 -8.76 -3.82 -1.54
N ILE A 318 -7.86 -4.75 -1.88
CA ILE A 318 -7.58 -5.93 -1.05
C ILE A 318 -6.10 -6.23 -1.00
N ALA A 319 -5.62 -6.62 0.16
CA ALA A 319 -4.22 -6.97 0.37
C ALA A 319 -4.04 -8.18 1.29
N PHE A 320 -2.89 -8.82 1.13
CA PHE A 320 -2.39 -9.89 1.98
C PHE A 320 -0.86 -9.76 2.04
N GLY A 321 -0.26 -10.00 3.19
CA GLY A 321 1.19 -9.87 3.39
C GLY A 321 1.73 -10.66 4.56
N SER A 322 3.02 -10.47 4.80
CA SER A 322 3.75 -11.07 5.92
C SER A 322 3.08 -10.77 7.26
N GLY A 323 3.08 -11.75 8.14
CA GLY A 323 2.56 -11.64 9.49
C GLY A 323 1.72 -12.84 9.95
N VAL A 324 0.86 -13.56 9.20
CA VAL A 324 0.26 -12.97 8.01
C VAL A 324 -0.74 -11.91 8.40
N VAL A 325 -0.86 -10.90 7.55
CA VAL A 325 -1.86 -9.83 7.70
C VAL A 325 -2.67 -9.72 6.41
N TRP A 326 -3.93 -9.30 6.51
CA TRP A 326 -4.78 -9.04 5.35
C TRP A 326 -5.73 -7.89 5.62
N GLY A 327 -6.29 -7.35 4.55
CA GLY A 327 -7.33 -6.35 4.69
C GLY A 327 -7.97 -5.99 3.37
N GLY A 328 -9.09 -5.27 3.49
CA GLY A 328 -9.84 -4.72 2.38
C GLY A 328 -10.45 -3.37 2.71
N LEU A 329 -10.72 -2.60 1.67
CA LEU A 329 -11.42 -1.32 1.71
C LEU A 329 -12.50 -1.32 0.65
N ALA A 330 -13.71 -0.89 0.99
CA ALA A 330 -14.75 -0.51 0.04
C ALA A 330 -14.77 1.02 -0.05
N LEU A 331 -14.45 1.55 -1.21
CA LEU A 331 -14.30 2.98 -1.46
C LEU A 331 -15.33 3.44 -2.49
N ARG A 332 -16.16 4.43 -2.17
CA ARG A 332 -16.82 5.23 -3.20
C ARG A 332 -15.86 6.36 -3.57
N TRP A 333 -15.38 6.33 -4.81
CA TRP A 333 -14.32 7.24 -5.22
C TRP A 333 -14.78 8.70 -5.25
N THR A 334 -14.04 9.57 -4.59
CA THR A 334 -14.39 11.00 -4.46
C THR A 334 -13.27 11.92 -4.93
N ALA A 335 -12.02 11.43 -5.02
CA ALA A 335 -10.91 12.26 -5.48
C ALA A 335 -11.11 12.68 -6.93
N PRO A 336 -10.62 13.88 -7.31
CA PRO A 336 -10.62 14.31 -8.69
C PRO A 336 -9.88 13.32 -9.59
N THR A 337 -10.44 13.05 -10.75
CA THR A 337 -9.80 12.31 -11.84
C THR A 337 -9.47 13.29 -12.94
N ARG A 338 -8.28 13.18 -13.51
CA ARG A 338 -7.85 14.07 -14.61
C ARG A 338 -8.51 13.71 -15.93
#